data_1150f3c97f0904d8329ccb26be5d7f55
#
_entry.id   1150f3c97f0904d8329ccb26be5d7f55
#
_cell.length_a   1.000
_cell.length_b   1.000
_cell.length_c   1.000
_cell.angle_alpha   90.00
_cell.angle_beta   90.00
_cell.angle_gamma   90.00
#
_symmetry.space_group_name_H-M   'P 1'
#
loop_
_entity.id
_entity.type
_entity.pdbx_description
1 polymer ?
#
loop_
_entity_poly.entity_id
_entity_poly.type
_entity_poly.pdbx_seq_one_letter_code
_entity_poly.pdbx_strand_id
1 'polypeptide(L)'
;VDYYLHNPERLLQLSQDFGHFAYWLRSQSFAHGDLKSDNLRIRPDGSIVLLDYDGIYLPSMQGELPREEGNPDYTHPLCSPSDFNLHASDFALAVIALSLRALALAPELFSRFGDRDHLLLSAWDFRHPKQSPALEALKSLPHDAYLARLLDLFFQALEKKNLAHIPPQQFLPL
;
A
#
# COMPACT_ATOMS: atom_id res chain seq x y z
N VAL A 1 -0.47 3.37 -14.62
CA VAL A 1 0.89 3.71 -14.12
C VAL A 1 1.66 4.50 -15.16
N ASP A 2 1.81 4.06 -16.40
CA ASP A 2 2.64 4.72 -17.46
C ASP A 2 2.41 6.22 -17.59
N TYR A 3 1.15 6.66 -17.62
CA TYR A 3 0.82 8.09 -17.67
C TYR A 3 1.47 8.89 -16.53
N TYR A 4 1.43 8.36 -15.32
CA TYR A 4 1.98 9.03 -14.14
C TYR A 4 3.51 9.02 -14.11
N LEU A 5 4.13 7.94 -14.57
CA LEU A 5 5.61 7.85 -14.64
C LEU A 5 6.23 8.91 -15.56
N HIS A 6 5.48 9.31 -16.61
CA HIS A 6 5.89 10.38 -17.51
C HIS A 6 5.47 11.80 -17.05
N ASN A 7 4.80 11.91 -15.89
CA ASN A 7 4.29 13.16 -15.34
C ASN A 7 4.66 13.29 -13.85
N PRO A 8 5.92 13.66 -13.50
CA PRO A 8 6.39 13.65 -12.11
C PRO A 8 5.54 14.45 -11.13
N GLU A 9 5.05 15.63 -11.54
CA GLU A 9 4.17 16.47 -10.69
C GLU A 9 2.86 15.74 -10.36
N ARG A 10 2.28 15.05 -11.36
CA ARG A 10 1.06 14.24 -11.17
C ARG A 10 1.31 13.03 -10.29
N LEU A 11 2.47 12.43 -10.40
CA LEU A 11 2.85 11.28 -9.55
C LEU A 11 3.09 11.72 -8.11
N LEU A 12 3.71 12.89 -7.92
CA LEU A 12 3.87 13.49 -6.59
C LEU A 12 2.50 13.79 -5.96
N GLN A 13 1.58 14.41 -6.71
CA GLN A 13 0.22 14.67 -6.25
C GLN A 13 -0.49 13.35 -5.90
N LEU A 14 -0.41 12.34 -6.76
CA LEU A 14 -1.02 11.03 -6.51
C LEU A 14 -0.50 10.39 -5.22
N SER A 15 0.79 10.51 -4.93
CA SER A 15 1.36 9.99 -3.68
C SER A 15 0.77 10.67 -2.44
N GLN A 16 0.47 11.97 -2.53
CA GLN A 16 -0.18 12.73 -1.45
C GLN A 16 -1.66 12.37 -1.33
N ASP A 17 -2.38 12.33 -2.46
CA ASP A 17 -3.79 11.97 -2.50
C ASP A 17 -4.02 10.54 -1.96
N PHE A 18 -3.10 9.63 -2.26
CA PHE A 18 -3.14 8.29 -1.70
C PHE A 18 -2.91 8.27 -0.18
N GLY A 19 -2.07 9.13 0.36
CA GLY A 19 -1.92 9.30 1.81
C GLY A 19 -3.23 9.72 2.48
N HIS A 20 -3.96 10.67 1.89
CA HIS A 20 -5.31 11.07 2.35
C HIS A 20 -6.33 9.94 2.20
N PHE A 21 -6.28 9.19 1.09
CA PHE A 21 -7.13 8.02 0.89
C PHE A 21 -6.85 6.92 1.93
N ALA A 22 -5.59 6.63 2.23
CA ALA A 22 -5.20 5.65 3.24
C ALA A 22 -5.67 6.07 4.65
N TYR A 23 -5.51 7.34 5.00
CA TYR A 23 -6.08 7.91 6.22
C TYR A 23 -7.61 7.72 6.28
N TRP A 24 -8.31 8.09 5.19
CA TRP A 24 -9.76 7.93 5.12
C TRP A 24 -10.17 6.46 5.28
N LEU A 25 -9.56 5.53 4.51
CA LEU A 25 -9.96 4.11 4.55
C LEU A 25 -9.74 3.50 5.93
N ARG A 26 -8.62 3.81 6.59
CA ARG A 26 -8.35 3.34 7.95
C ARG A 26 -9.23 3.99 9.03
N SER A 27 -9.91 5.06 8.71
CA SER A 27 -10.88 5.72 9.60
C SER A 27 -12.29 5.17 9.46
N GLN A 28 -12.51 4.23 8.52
CA GLN A 28 -13.82 3.63 8.29
C GLN A 28 -14.04 2.42 9.22
N SER A 29 -15.30 2.01 9.33
CA SER A 29 -15.70 0.77 10.03
C SER A 29 -15.74 -0.44 9.10
N PHE A 30 -14.96 -0.45 8.02
CA PHE A 30 -14.78 -1.58 7.11
C PHE A 30 -13.33 -1.65 6.63
N ALA A 31 -12.92 -2.81 6.09
CA ALA A 31 -11.66 -2.98 5.40
C ALA A 31 -11.88 -3.60 4.02
N HIS A 32 -10.99 -3.30 3.09
CA HIS A 32 -10.98 -3.92 1.76
C HIS A 32 -10.01 -5.09 1.77
N GLY A 33 -10.52 -6.31 1.89
CA GLY A 33 -9.70 -7.50 2.11
C GLY A 33 -8.81 -7.91 0.93
N ASP A 34 -9.03 -7.35 -0.29
CA ASP A 34 -8.18 -7.53 -1.48
C ASP A 34 -7.75 -6.18 -2.07
N LEU A 35 -7.17 -5.31 -1.24
CA LEU A 35 -6.65 -4.03 -1.71
C LEU A 35 -5.37 -4.24 -2.53
N LYS A 36 -5.40 -3.80 -3.79
CA LYS A 36 -4.28 -3.84 -4.73
C LYS A 36 -4.39 -2.69 -5.73
N SER A 37 -3.34 -2.42 -6.51
CA SER A 37 -3.33 -1.35 -7.53
C SER A 37 -4.50 -1.46 -8.51
N ASP A 38 -4.87 -2.67 -8.91
CA ASP A 38 -5.94 -2.92 -9.89
C ASP A 38 -7.34 -2.59 -9.36
N ASN A 39 -7.52 -2.63 -8.05
CA ASN A 39 -8.78 -2.29 -7.38
C ASN A 39 -8.89 -0.79 -7.07
N LEU A 40 -7.96 0.01 -7.60
CA LEU A 40 -7.95 1.46 -7.48
C LEU A 40 -8.06 2.12 -8.86
N ARG A 41 -8.92 3.11 -8.98
CA ARG A 41 -9.04 3.96 -10.17
C ARG A 41 -8.85 5.41 -9.81
N ILE A 42 -8.10 6.11 -10.65
CA ILE A 42 -7.92 7.56 -10.52
C ILE A 42 -8.83 8.23 -11.56
N ARG A 43 -9.72 9.10 -11.09
CA ARG A 43 -10.57 9.90 -11.97
C ARG A 43 -9.78 11.07 -12.57
N PRO A 44 -10.30 11.71 -13.63
CA PRO A 44 -9.68 12.90 -14.23
C PRO A 44 -9.46 14.07 -13.25
N ASP A 45 -10.32 14.16 -12.22
CA ASP A 45 -10.23 15.17 -11.15
C ASP A 45 -9.19 14.81 -10.05
N GLY A 46 -8.52 13.64 -10.17
CA GLY A 46 -7.54 13.14 -9.22
C GLY A 46 -8.14 12.30 -8.08
N SER A 47 -9.46 12.21 -7.96
CA SER A 47 -10.07 11.41 -6.88
C SER A 47 -9.81 9.92 -7.05
N ILE A 48 -9.51 9.25 -5.94
CA ILE A 48 -9.27 7.80 -5.90
C ILE A 48 -10.61 7.08 -5.67
N VAL A 49 -10.90 6.09 -6.51
CA VAL A 49 -12.08 5.24 -6.39
C VAL A 49 -11.66 3.82 -6.09
N LEU A 50 -12.26 3.26 -5.05
CA LEU A 50 -12.11 1.87 -4.69
C LEU A 50 -13.08 1.02 -5.51
N LEU A 51 -12.60 -0.08 -6.06
CA LEU A 51 -13.35 -1.05 -6.87
C LEU A 51 -13.31 -2.42 -6.21
N ASP A 52 -14.18 -3.32 -6.67
CA ASP A 52 -14.20 -4.73 -6.30
C ASP A 52 -14.37 -4.96 -4.79
N TYR A 53 -15.62 -4.84 -4.34
CA TYR A 53 -15.98 -4.98 -2.92
C TYR A 53 -16.24 -6.42 -2.48
N ASP A 54 -15.96 -7.43 -3.30
CA ASP A 54 -16.26 -8.84 -2.97
C ASP A 54 -15.43 -9.35 -1.79
N GLY A 55 -14.22 -8.79 -1.60
CA GLY A 55 -13.34 -9.08 -0.46
C GLY A 55 -13.58 -8.21 0.79
N ILE A 56 -14.64 -7.38 0.83
CA ILE A 56 -14.85 -6.43 1.93
C ILE A 56 -15.07 -7.14 3.27
N TYR A 57 -14.46 -6.61 4.33
CA TYR A 57 -14.76 -6.97 5.71
C TYR A 57 -15.66 -5.90 6.35
N LEU A 58 -16.73 -6.34 7.00
CA LEU A 58 -17.61 -5.52 7.84
C LEU A 58 -17.60 -6.08 9.27
N PRO A 59 -17.83 -5.25 10.32
CA PRO A 59 -17.87 -5.72 11.70
C PRO A 59 -18.89 -6.84 11.98
N SER A 60 -19.99 -6.89 11.20
CA SER A 60 -20.97 -7.96 11.25
C SER A 60 -20.44 -9.33 10.80
N MET A 61 -19.27 -9.33 10.11
CA MET A 61 -18.61 -10.56 9.60
C MET A 61 -17.51 -11.06 10.56
N GLN A 62 -17.49 -10.58 11.79
CA GLN A 62 -16.49 -11.00 12.78
C GLN A 62 -16.54 -12.54 12.98
N GLY A 63 -15.40 -13.18 12.76
CA GLY A 63 -15.24 -14.63 12.83
C GLY A 63 -15.55 -15.38 11.54
N GLU A 64 -15.96 -14.70 10.49
CA GLU A 64 -16.04 -15.28 9.15
C GLU A 64 -14.65 -15.37 8.50
N LEU A 65 -14.54 -16.23 7.49
CA LEU A 65 -13.33 -16.37 6.68
C LEU A 65 -13.41 -15.50 5.44
N PRO A 66 -12.28 -15.02 4.90
CA PRO A 66 -12.27 -14.34 3.61
C PRO A 66 -12.78 -15.28 2.51
N ARG A 67 -13.49 -14.74 1.54
CA ARG A 67 -14.02 -15.51 0.40
C ARG A 67 -12.94 -15.87 -0.60
N GLU A 68 -11.90 -15.07 -0.69
CA GLU A 68 -10.80 -15.21 -1.63
C GLU A 68 -9.47 -14.97 -0.92
N GLU A 69 -8.41 -15.57 -1.43
CA GLU A 69 -7.04 -15.25 -1.03
C GLU A 69 -6.65 -13.94 -1.72
N GLY A 70 -6.12 -12.99 -0.96
CA GLY A 70 -5.63 -11.73 -1.50
C GLY A 70 -4.39 -11.92 -2.39
N ASN A 71 -4.11 -10.92 -3.23
CA ASN A 71 -2.89 -10.91 -4.07
C ASN A 71 -1.63 -10.92 -3.18
N PRO A 72 -0.70 -11.89 -3.34
CA PRO A 72 0.49 -12.02 -2.51
C PRO A 72 1.40 -10.77 -2.49
N ASP A 73 1.40 -9.96 -3.57
CA ASP A 73 2.19 -8.74 -3.67
C ASP A 73 1.58 -7.56 -2.88
N TYR A 74 0.40 -7.75 -2.30
CA TYR A 74 -0.27 -6.79 -1.43
C TYR A 74 -0.73 -7.40 -0.10
N THR A 75 -0.43 -8.69 0.11
CA THR A 75 -0.83 -9.42 1.32
C THR A 75 0.40 -9.70 2.18
N HIS A 76 0.25 -9.55 3.49
CA HIS A 76 1.34 -9.88 4.42
C HIS A 76 1.75 -11.36 4.28
N PRO A 77 3.06 -11.69 4.23
CA PRO A 77 3.53 -13.06 3.95
C PRO A 77 3.11 -14.11 5.01
N LEU A 78 2.74 -13.67 6.21
CA LEU A 78 2.22 -14.51 7.29
C LEU A 78 0.72 -14.26 7.53
N CYS A 79 0.01 -13.69 6.56
CA CYS A 79 -1.43 -13.53 6.63
C CYS A 79 -2.12 -14.91 6.69
N SER A 80 -3.16 -14.99 7.49
CA SER A 80 -3.97 -16.18 7.69
C SER A 80 -5.45 -15.81 7.65
N PRO A 81 -6.37 -16.76 7.46
CA PRO A 81 -7.81 -16.47 7.47
C PRO A 81 -8.30 -15.75 8.72
N SER A 82 -7.62 -15.91 9.87
CA SER A 82 -7.95 -15.21 11.12
C SER A 82 -7.57 -13.71 11.11
N ASP A 83 -6.79 -13.27 10.14
CA ASP A 83 -6.42 -11.86 9.94
C ASP A 83 -7.48 -11.10 9.11
N PHE A 84 -8.60 -11.75 8.74
CA PHE A 84 -9.74 -11.11 8.11
C PHE A 84 -10.52 -10.28 9.13
N ASN A 85 -10.17 -9.01 9.24
CA ASN A 85 -10.69 -8.07 10.22
C ASN A 85 -10.56 -6.62 9.72
N LEU A 86 -10.87 -5.63 10.54
CA LEU A 86 -10.79 -4.18 10.20
C LEU A 86 -9.41 -3.71 9.76
N HIS A 87 -8.36 -4.50 9.98
CA HIS A 87 -6.98 -4.19 9.60
C HIS A 87 -6.52 -4.94 8.34
N ALA A 88 -7.42 -5.65 7.65
CA ALA A 88 -7.09 -6.45 6.47
C ALA A 88 -6.47 -5.62 5.32
N SER A 89 -6.74 -4.30 5.26
CA SER A 89 -6.13 -3.39 4.27
C SER A 89 -4.78 -2.80 4.69
N ASP A 90 -4.38 -2.90 5.95
CA ASP A 90 -3.28 -2.10 6.51
C ASP A 90 -1.95 -2.34 5.79
N PHE A 91 -1.62 -3.61 5.52
CA PHE A 91 -0.38 -3.98 4.84
C PHE A 91 -0.35 -3.44 3.40
N ALA A 92 -1.42 -3.66 2.64
CA ALA A 92 -1.54 -3.16 1.27
C ALA A 92 -1.45 -1.63 1.19
N LEU A 93 -2.08 -0.91 2.13
CA LEU A 93 -1.99 0.55 2.21
C LEU A 93 -0.54 1.01 2.41
N ALA A 94 0.20 0.35 3.31
CA ALA A 94 1.61 0.68 3.54
C ALA A 94 2.47 0.41 2.30
N VAL A 95 2.27 -0.72 1.61
CA VAL A 95 2.99 -1.10 0.39
C VAL A 95 2.72 -0.09 -0.74
N ILE A 96 1.45 0.25 -0.98
CA ILE A 96 1.07 1.16 -2.08
C ILE A 96 1.54 2.59 -1.78
N ALA A 97 1.33 3.10 -0.55
CA ALA A 97 1.77 4.44 -0.18
C ALA A 97 3.29 4.61 -0.32
N LEU A 98 4.05 3.64 0.17
CA LEU A 98 5.51 3.63 0.06
C LEU A 98 5.94 3.60 -1.41
N SER A 99 5.34 2.71 -2.23
CA SER A 99 5.67 2.58 -3.65
C SER A 99 5.39 3.87 -4.42
N LEU A 100 4.21 4.49 -4.21
CA LEU A 100 3.85 5.73 -4.90
C LEU A 100 4.77 6.89 -4.50
N ARG A 101 5.15 7.01 -3.22
CA ARG A 101 6.09 8.05 -2.80
C ARG A 101 7.48 7.85 -3.39
N ALA A 102 7.98 6.63 -3.38
CA ALA A 102 9.27 6.30 -3.97
C ALA A 102 9.30 6.58 -5.48
N LEU A 103 8.26 6.18 -6.21
CA LEU A 103 8.11 6.47 -7.64
C LEU A 103 7.99 7.97 -7.93
N ALA A 104 7.38 8.74 -7.05
CA ALA A 104 7.31 10.20 -7.19
C ALA A 104 8.70 10.86 -7.07
N LEU A 105 9.61 10.25 -6.32
CA LEU A 105 10.98 10.73 -6.14
C LEU A 105 11.95 10.17 -7.20
N ALA A 106 11.71 8.95 -7.66
CA ALA A 106 12.58 8.23 -8.59
C ALA A 106 11.73 7.32 -9.52
N PRO A 107 11.09 7.90 -10.56
CA PRO A 107 10.21 7.14 -11.47
C PRO A 107 10.90 5.96 -12.18
N GLU A 108 12.21 6.04 -12.38
CA GLU A 108 13.03 4.99 -12.99
C GLU A 108 13.05 3.69 -12.18
N LEU A 109 12.68 3.72 -10.90
CA LEU A 109 12.55 2.51 -10.09
C LEU A 109 11.48 1.56 -10.63
N PHE A 110 10.46 2.08 -11.31
CA PHE A 110 9.43 1.23 -11.91
C PHE A 110 10.00 0.28 -12.95
N SER A 111 10.89 0.77 -13.84
CA SER A 111 11.52 -0.08 -14.87
C SER A 111 12.45 -1.15 -14.30
N ARG A 112 12.89 -0.97 -13.04
CA ARG A 112 13.82 -1.91 -12.37
C ARG A 112 13.10 -2.92 -11.50
N PHE A 113 12.01 -2.54 -10.86
CA PHE A 113 11.38 -3.31 -9.80
C PHE A 113 9.86 -3.45 -9.96
N GLY A 114 9.21 -2.60 -10.76
CA GLY A 114 7.76 -2.67 -10.99
C GLY A 114 7.41 -3.53 -12.20
N ASP A 115 6.18 -3.99 -12.23
CA ASP A 115 5.58 -4.68 -13.38
C ASP A 115 4.05 -4.46 -13.47
N ARG A 116 3.32 -5.40 -14.07
CA ARG A 116 1.85 -5.35 -14.19
C ARG A 116 1.15 -5.67 -12.87
N ASP A 117 1.75 -6.52 -12.06
CA ASP A 117 1.11 -7.12 -10.89
C ASP A 117 1.40 -6.32 -9.61
N HIS A 118 2.53 -5.61 -9.57
CA HIS A 118 2.92 -4.79 -8.41
C HIS A 118 3.61 -3.48 -8.81
N LEU A 119 3.57 -2.48 -7.92
CA LEU A 119 4.16 -1.16 -8.17
C LEU A 119 5.68 -1.16 -8.06
N LEU A 120 6.24 -1.61 -6.94
CA LEU A 120 7.69 -1.70 -6.69
C LEU A 120 8.07 -2.92 -5.87
N LEU A 121 7.23 -3.33 -4.92
CA LEU A 121 7.53 -4.38 -3.96
C LEU A 121 6.67 -5.59 -4.26
N SER A 122 7.27 -6.76 -4.24
CA SER A 122 6.65 -8.06 -4.48
C SER A 122 6.61 -8.92 -3.22
N ALA A 123 5.87 -10.01 -3.26
CA ALA A 123 5.86 -11.02 -2.20
C ALA A 123 7.25 -11.56 -1.84
N TRP A 124 8.18 -11.55 -2.80
CA TRP A 124 9.57 -11.97 -2.54
C TRP A 124 10.27 -10.99 -1.60
N ASP A 125 10.09 -9.68 -1.79
CA ASP A 125 10.70 -8.63 -0.97
C ASP A 125 10.23 -8.70 0.48
N PHE A 126 8.95 -9.04 0.69
CA PHE A 126 8.36 -9.19 2.02
C PHE A 126 8.92 -10.40 2.78
N ARG A 127 9.21 -11.50 2.05
CA ARG A 127 9.81 -12.71 2.63
C ARG A 127 11.32 -12.58 2.86
N HIS A 128 12.00 -11.72 2.11
CA HIS A 128 13.45 -11.54 2.13
C HIS A 128 13.87 -10.07 2.31
N PRO A 129 13.36 -9.33 3.31
CA PRO A 129 13.51 -7.87 3.39
C PRO A 129 14.97 -7.42 3.54
N LYS A 130 15.84 -8.28 4.07
CA LYS A 130 17.30 -8.00 4.20
C LYS A 130 18.07 -8.23 2.89
N GLN A 131 17.49 -8.92 1.93
CA GLN A 131 18.10 -9.26 0.65
C GLN A 131 17.43 -8.54 -0.53
N SER A 132 16.38 -7.77 -0.28
CA SER A 132 15.59 -7.09 -1.29
C SER A 132 16.36 -5.93 -1.92
N PRO A 133 16.69 -6.01 -3.23
CA PRO A 133 17.30 -4.89 -3.94
C PRO A 133 16.35 -3.69 -4.05
N ALA A 134 15.04 -3.93 -4.12
CA ALA A 134 14.03 -2.88 -4.16
C ALA A 134 14.04 -2.09 -2.84
N LEU A 135 13.95 -2.77 -1.69
CA LEU A 135 13.99 -2.11 -0.37
C LEU A 135 15.32 -1.39 -0.13
N GLU A 136 16.44 -1.93 -0.60
CA GLU A 136 17.73 -1.25 -0.51
C GLU A 136 17.78 0.03 -1.34
N ALA A 137 17.22 -0.02 -2.56
CA ALA A 137 17.10 1.15 -3.41
C ALA A 137 16.22 2.24 -2.75
N LEU A 138 15.09 1.84 -2.12
CA LEU A 138 14.21 2.79 -1.41
C LEU A 138 14.91 3.49 -0.24
N LYS A 139 15.71 2.76 0.53
CA LYS A 139 16.50 3.32 1.65
C LYS A 139 17.60 4.26 1.18
N SER A 140 18.07 4.08 -0.06
CA SER A 140 19.16 4.87 -0.66
C SER A 140 18.67 6.13 -1.36
N LEU A 141 17.35 6.37 -1.44
CA LEU A 141 16.79 7.59 -2.03
C LEU A 141 17.20 8.84 -1.22
N PRO A 142 17.25 10.03 -1.86
CA PRO A 142 17.49 11.29 -1.17
C PRO A 142 16.54 11.47 0.02
N HIS A 143 17.03 12.18 1.04
CA HIS A 143 16.26 12.40 2.26
C HIS A 143 14.91 13.06 1.96
N ASP A 144 13.84 12.35 2.30
CA ASP A 144 12.46 12.82 2.23
C ASP A 144 11.73 12.37 3.48
N ALA A 145 11.23 13.30 4.26
CA ALA A 145 10.64 13.00 5.57
C ALA A 145 9.35 12.17 5.45
N TYR A 146 8.59 12.35 4.37
CA TYR A 146 7.38 11.55 4.16
C TYR A 146 7.73 10.12 3.73
N LEU A 147 8.71 9.94 2.84
CA LEU A 147 9.22 8.61 2.49
C LEU A 147 9.74 7.85 3.72
N ALA A 148 10.53 8.53 4.56
CA ALA A 148 11.08 7.93 5.78
C ALA A 148 9.97 7.42 6.71
N ARG A 149 8.90 8.21 6.88
CA ARG A 149 7.73 7.80 7.67
C ARG A 149 6.98 6.63 7.03
N LEU A 150 6.80 6.61 5.72
CA LEU A 150 6.15 5.50 5.01
C LEU A 150 6.99 4.22 5.05
N LEU A 151 8.33 4.32 5.01
CA LEU A 151 9.23 3.19 5.25
C LEU A 151 9.05 2.62 6.66
N ASP A 152 8.96 3.47 7.68
CA ASP A 152 8.70 3.02 9.05
C ASP A 152 7.34 2.33 9.16
N LEU A 153 6.28 2.90 8.59
CA LEU A 153 4.95 2.26 8.54
C LEU A 153 4.97 0.89 7.86
N PHE A 154 5.67 0.78 6.72
CA PHE A 154 5.82 -0.49 6.02
C PHE A 154 6.53 -1.54 6.89
N PHE A 155 7.64 -1.19 7.53
CA PHE A 155 8.36 -2.13 8.39
C PHE A 155 7.57 -2.51 9.65
N GLN A 156 6.79 -1.60 10.22
CA GLN A 156 5.87 -1.90 11.32
C GLN A 156 4.76 -2.86 10.86
N ALA A 157 4.17 -2.61 9.68
CA ALA A 157 3.17 -3.52 9.10
C ALA A 157 3.77 -4.90 8.81
N LEU A 158 5.02 -4.96 8.33
CA LEU A 158 5.73 -6.20 8.05
C LEU A 158 6.08 -6.98 9.34
N GLU A 159 6.38 -6.29 10.44
CA GLU A 159 6.68 -6.91 11.73
C GLU A 159 5.40 -7.39 12.45
N LYS A 160 4.33 -6.59 12.42
CA LYS A 160 3.10 -6.79 13.24
C LYS A 160 1.91 -7.35 12.46
N LYS A 161 2.03 -7.57 11.14
CA LYS A 161 0.98 -7.94 10.16
C LYS A 161 -0.03 -6.82 9.86
N ASN A 162 -0.22 -5.87 10.76
CA ASN A 162 -1.17 -4.77 10.64
C ASN A 162 -0.65 -3.51 11.33
N LEU A 163 -1.41 -2.44 11.25
CA LEU A 163 -1.09 -1.14 11.85
C LEU A 163 -2.12 -0.73 12.92
N ALA A 164 -2.77 -1.69 13.59
CA ALA A 164 -3.80 -1.43 14.60
C ALA A 164 -3.35 -0.46 15.71
N HIS A 165 -2.07 -0.51 16.06
CA HIS A 165 -1.44 0.34 17.08
C HIS A 165 -0.96 1.70 16.56
N ILE A 166 -1.07 1.95 15.25
CA ILE A 166 -0.63 3.19 14.59
C ILE A 166 -1.82 4.07 14.26
N PRO A 167 -1.82 5.35 14.66
CA PRO A 167 -2.88 6.28 14.29
C PRO A 167 -2.97 6.44 12.75
N PRO A 168 -4.19 6.44 12.16
CA PRO A 168 -4.36 6.62 10.72
C PRO A 168 -3.71 7.87 10.15
N GLN A 169 -3.57 8.94 10.97
CA GLN A 169 -2.92 10.21 10.62
C GLN A 169 -1.47 10.06 10.14
N GLN A 170 -0.82 8.94 10.47
CA GLN A 170 0.56 8.69 10.02
C GLN A 170 0.67 8.51 8.50
N PHE A 171 -0.44 8.26 7.80
CA PHE A 171 -0.47 8.25 6.33
C PHE A 171 -0.58 9.65 5.70
N LEU A 172 -1.00 10.67 6.46
CA LEU A 172 -1.16 12.02 5.90
C LEU A 172 0.20 12.58 5.43
N PRO A 173 0.26 13.25 4.26
CA PRO A 173 1.45 13.96 3.84
C PRO A 173 1.92 14.99 4.88
N LEU A 174 3.22 15.29 4.84
CA LEU A 174 3.84 16.31 5.69
C LEU A 174 3.68 17.69 5.10
#